data_227f02e36edc6c64487c59c0d2472724
#
_entry.id   227f02e36edc6c64487c59c0d2472724
#
_cell.length_a   1.000
_cell.length_b   1.000
_cell.length_c   1.000
_cell.angle_alpha   90.00
_cell.angle_beta   90.00
_cell.angle_gamma   90.00
#
_symmetry.space_group_name_H-M   'P 1'
#
loop_
_entity.id
_entity.type
_entity.pdbx_description
1 polymer ?
#
loop_
_entity_poly.entity_id
_entity_poly.type
_entity_poly.pdbx_seq_one_letter_code
_entity_poly.pdbx_strand_id
1 'polypeptide(L)'
;MITDLLLRVVLAGFLGGLIGTERQLRAKEAGLRTHVLVGIGSAMFMIVSKYGFNDILMESHVGLDPSRIAAQVVSGMGFLGAGTIMIQKQVVRGLTTAAGLWVTAAIGLVIGSGMYEIGIYGTLMTLIVLEVFRQLSNRLIGHHHSIIIQLVPASVSGILLALQQMRLKPGYLTVNQHDADTELCEMSLDVTLRPKQDISEVYQRLQQVEGVHFIDIR
;
A
#
# COMPACT_ATOMS: atom_id res chain seq x y z
N MET A 1 -15.64 -29.97 -16.65
CA MET A 1 -15.43 -29.73 -15.21
C MET A 1 -13.99 -29.25 -14.90
N ILE A 2 -12.97 -30.06 -15.15
CA ILE A 2 -11.55 -29.68 -14.83
C ILE A 2 -11.14 -28.41 -15.55
N THR A 3 -11.42 -28.28 -16.85
CA THR A 3 -11.10 -27.09 -17.64
C THR A 3 -11.72 -25.80 -17.07
N ASP A 4 -12.95 -25.86 -16.58
CA ASP A 4 -13.63 -24.72 -15.93
C ASP A 4 -12.94 -24.37 -14.61
N LEU A 5 -12.56 -25.35 -13.79
CA LEU A 5 -11.84 -25.10 -12.53
C LEU A 5 -10.46 -24.47 -12.79
N LEU A 6 -9.75 -24.93 -13.79
CA LEU A 6 -8.47 -24.32 -14.19
C LEU A 6 -8.65 -22.89 -14.67
N LEU A 7 -9.71 -22.62 -15.46
CA LEU A 7 -10.03 -21.28 -15.93
C LEU A 7 -10.28 -20.33 -14.74
N ARG A 8 -10.98 -20.78 -13.70
CA ARG A 8 -11.20 -19.98 -12.47
C ARG A 8 -9.90 -19.58 -11.81
N VAL A 9 -8.96 -20.53 -11.68
CA VAL A 9 -7.64 -20.26 -11.07
C VAL A 9 -6.86 -19.24 -11.90
N VAL A 10 -6.83 -19.42 -13.22
CA VAL A 10 -6.15 -18.50 -14.13
C VAL A 10 -6.79 -17.11 -14.09
N LEU A 11 -8.11 -17.05 -14.14
CA LEU A 11 -8.84 -15.77 -14.10
C LEU A 11 -8.61 -15.04 -12.77
N ALA A 12 -8.66 -15.75 -11.63
CA ALA A 12 -8.39 -15.15 -10.33
C ALA A 12 -6.96 -14.60 -10.24
N GLY A 13 -5.97 -15.34 -10.78
CA GLY A 13 -4.60 -14.85 -10.89
C GLY A 13 -4.49 -13.62 -11.78
N PHE A 14 -5.16 -13.61 -12.92
CA PHE A 14 -5.18 -12.46 -13.83
C PHE A 14 -5.80 -11.21 -13.19
N LEU A 15 -6.97 -11.35 -12.56
CA LEU A 15 -7.63 -10.24 -11.86
C LEU A 15 -6.80 -9.71 -10.68
N GLY A 16 -6.21 -10.60 -9.89
CA GLY A 16 -5.24 -10.23 -8.86
C GLY A 16 -4.02 -9.52 -9.45
N GLY A 17 -3.55 -9.97 -10.62
CA GLY A 17 -2.45 -9.36 -11.36
C GLY A 17 -2.75 -7.93 -11.79
N LEU A 18 -3.97 -7.62 -12.22
CA LEU A 18 -4.37 -6.24 -12.57
C LEU A 18 -4.23 -5.30 -11.38
N ILE A 19 -4.74 -5.71 -10.21
CA ILE A 19 -4.59 -4.93 -8.97
C ILE A 19 -3.12 -4.82 -8.59
N GLY A 20 -2.38 -5.94 -8.62
CA GLY A 20 -0.97 -5.98 -8.25
C GLY A 20 -0.08 -5.14 -9.15
N THR A 21 -0.40 -5.03 -10.45
CA THR A 21 0.31 -4.16 -11.40
C THR A 21 0.15 -2.69 -11.01
N GLU A 22 -1.07 -2.25 -10.69
CA GLU A 22 -1.32 -0.90 -10.21
C GLU A 22 -0.52 -0.63 -8.92
N ARG A 23 -0.52 -1.57 -7.99
CA ARG A 23 0.26 -1.46 -6.74
C ARG A 23 1.77 -1.38 -6.99
N GLN A 24 2.30 -2.20 -7.90
CA GLN A 24 3.72 -2.20 -8.25
C GLN A 24 4.15 -0.91 -8.96
N LEU A 25 3.34 -0.41 -9.89
CA LEU A 25 3.60 0.88 -10.57
C LEU A 25 3.62 2.06 -9.58
N ARG A 26 2.95 1.93 -8.42
CA ARG A 26 2.91 2.93 -7.35
C ARG A 26 3.94 2.67 -6.24
N ALA A 27 4.88 1.74 -6.44
CA ALA A 27 5.90 1.38 -5.44
C ALA A 27 5.30 1.05 -4.06
N LYS A 28 4.18 0.29 -4.03
CA LYS A 28 3.56 -0.17 -2.79
C LYS A 28 4.17 -1.48 -2.32
N GLU A 29 4.04 -1.79 -1.03
CA GLU A 29 4.71 -2.90 -0.34
C GLU A 29 4.39 -4.28 -0.94
N ALA A 30 3.15 -4.49 -1.41
CA ALA A 30 2.74 -5.70 -2.13
C ALA A 30 2.43 -5.37 -3.59
N GLY A 31 3.18 -5.95 -4.51
CA GLY A 31 3.06 -5.74 -5.96
C GLY A 31 2.39 -6.90 -6.69
N LEU A 32 2.73 -7.02 -7.99
CA LEU A 32 2.16 -7.98 -8.93
C LEU A 32 2.19 -9.43 -8.42
N ARG A 33 3.36 -9.92 -8.03
CA ARG A 33 3.54 -11.32 -7.63
C ARG A 33 2.68 -11.69 -6.44
N THR A 34 2.61 -10.80 -5.43
CA THR A 34 1.85 -11.04 -4.21
C THR A 34 0.36 -11.13 -4.50
N HIS A 35 -0.19 -10.20 -5.28
CA HIS A 35 -1.63 -10.19 -5.61
C HIS A 35 -2.01 -11.38 -6.52
N VAL A 36 -1.17 -11.77 -7.48
CA VAL A 36 -1.39 -12.97 -8.30
C VAL A 36 -1.48 -14.22 -7.42
N LEU A 37 -0.51 -14.41 -6.52
CA LEU A 37 -0.48 -15.58 -5.64
C LEU A 37 -1.67 -15.60 -4.66
N VAL A 38 -2.07 -14.46 -4.12
CA VAL A 38 -3.25 -14.36 -3.25
C VAL A 38 -4.53 -14.71 -4.02
N GLY A 39 -4.69 -14.18 -5.24
CA GLY A 39 -5.84 -14.49 -6.08
C GLY A 39 -5.95 -15.98 -6.43
N ILE A 40 -4.83 -16.57 -6.91
CA ILE A 40 -4.72 -18.00 -7.23
C ILE A 40 -5.02 -18.84 -5.99
N GLY A 41 -4.34 -18.58 -4.88
CA GLY A 41 -4.48 -19.37 -3.66
C GLY A 41 -5.91 -19.34 -3.12
N SER A 42 -6.53 -18.16 -3.09
CA SER A 42 -7.92 -18.01 -2.62
C SER A 42 -8.91 -18.75 -3.53
N ALA A 43 -8.73 -18.69 -4.86
CA ALA A 43 -9.56 -19.44 -5.80
C ALA A 43 -9.41 -20.97 -5.61
N MET A 44 -8.18 -21.45 -5.42
CA MET A 44 -7.91 -22.86 -5.15
C MET A 44 -8.58 -23.33 -3.85
N PHE A 45 -8.47 -22.55 -2.77
CA PHE A 45 -9.15 -22.87 -1.50
C PHE A 45 -10.67 -22.92 -1.67
N MET A 46 -11.26 -21.99 -2.44
CA MET A 46 -12.70 -22.01 -2.69
C MET A 46 -13.13 -23.22 -3.55
N ILE A 47 -12.32 -23.60 -4.54
CA ILE A 47 -12.55 -24.78 -5.35
C ILE A 47 -12.53 -26.05 -4.48
N VAL A 48 -11.51 -26.20 -3.61
CA VAL A 48 -11.44 -27.31 -2.66
C VAL A 48 -12.65 -27.29 -1.72
N SER A 49 -12.99 -26.11 -1.19
CA SER A 49 -14.15 -25.95 -0.29
C SER A 49 -15.46 -26.43 -0.90
N LYS A 50 -15.65 -26.19 -2.20
CA LYS A 50 -16.91 -26.49 -2.89
C LYS A 50 -16.96 -27.86 -3.54
N TYR A 51 -15.81 -28.40 -3.99
CA TYR A 51 -15.75 -29.59 -4.82
C TYR A 51 -14.83 -30.69 -4.28
N GLY A 52 -13.94 -30.35 -3.32
CA GLY A 52 -12.88 -31.27 -2.89
C GLY A 52 -13.35 -32.46 -2.07
N PHE A 53 -14.60 -32.46 -1.62
CA PHE A 53 -15.15 -33.50 -0.72
C PHE A 53 -16.34 -34.23 -1.36
N ASN A 54 -16.52 -34.15 -2.67
CA ASN A 54 -17.66 -34.76 -3.37
C ASN A 54 -17.69 -36.28 -3.25
N ASP A 55 -16.55 -36.92 -3.07
CA ASP A 55 -16.40 -38.38 -2.88
C ASP A 55 -17.06 -38.88 -1.60
N ILE A 56 -16.97 -38.10 -0.52
CA ILE A 56 -17.54 -38.48 0.79
C ILE A 56 -18.99 -38.00 0.98
N LEU A 57 -19.49 -37.08 0.19
CA LEU A 57 -20.88 -36.62 0.24
C LEU A 57 -21.90 -37.68 -0.18
N MET A 58 -21.46 -38.76 -0.83
CA MET A 58 -22.27 -39.91 -1.16
C MET A 58 -22.64 -40.78 0.04
N GLU A 59 -21.95 -40.60 1.17
CA GLU A 59 -22.24 -41.35 2.39
C GLU A 59 -23.41 -40.75 3.16
N SER A 60 -24.28 -41.60 3.69
CA SER A 60 -25.42 -41.18 4.52
C SER A 60 -24.91 -40.44 5.77
N HIS A 61 -25.52 -39.29 6.08
CA HIS A 61 -25.25 -38.46 7.26
C HIS A 61 -24.00 -37.54 7.16
N VAL A 62 -23.36 -37.39 5.99
CA VAL A 62 -22.29 -36.43 5.80
C VAL A 62 -22.84 -35.14 5.22
N GLY A 63 -22.65 -34.02 5.90
CA GLY A 63 -23.00 -32.68 5.44
C GLY A 63 -21.75 -31.84 5.18
N LEU A 64 -21.69 -31.19 4.02
CA LEU A 64 -20.63 -30.25 3.67
C LEU A 64 -21.06 -28.81 3.94
N ASP A 65 -20.21 -28.07 4.61
CA ASP A 65 -20.32 -26.62 4.74
C ASP A 65 -19.17 -25.94 3.97
N PRO A 66 -19.42 -25.48 2.74
CA PRO A 66 -18.38 -24.83 1.93
C PRO A 66 -17.88 -23.50 2.51
N SER A 67 -18.61 -22.90 3.44
CA SER A 67 -18.19 -21.63 4.05
C SER A 67 -16.98 -21.75 4.96
N ARG A 68 -16.72 -22.92 5.52
CA ARG A 68 -15.66 -23.12 6.52
C ARG A 68 -14.26 -22.82 6.00
N ILE A 69 -13.89 -23.38 4.85
CA ILE A 69 -12.55 -23.14 4.27
C ILE A 69 -12.45 -21.69 3.77
N ALA A 70 -13.53 -21.18 3.16
CA ALA A 70 -13.57 -19.78 2.74
C ALA A 70 -13.38 -18.81 3.93
N ALA A 71 -14.04 -19.09 5.07
CA ALA A 71 -13.86 -18.31 6.29
C ALA A 71 -12.41 -18.31 6.80
N GLN A 72 -11.70 -19.45 6.69
CA GLN A 72 -10.28 -19.54 7.08
C GLN A 72 -9.39 -18.70 6.15
N VAL A 73 -9.70 -18.60 4.85
CA VAL A 73 -8.98 -17.69 3.95
C VAL A 73 -9.14 -16.26 4.41
N VAL A 74 -10.36 -15.81 4.71
CA VAL A 74 -10.63 -14.45 5.20
C VAL A 74 -9.87 -14.16 6.49
N SER A 75 -9.88 -15.10 7.46
CA SER A 75 -9.15 -14.97 8.71
C SER A 75 -7.63 -14.95 8.49
N GLY A 76 -7.10 -15.88 7.67
CA GLY A 76 -5.68 -15.97 7.34
C GLY A 76 -5.14 -14.75 6.62
N MET A 77 -5.95 -14.08 5.80
CA MET A 77 -5.58 -12.83 5.16
C MET A 77 -5.38 -11.68 6.16
N GLY A 78 -5.99 -11.74 7.33
CA GLY A 78 -5.73 -10.80 8.41
C GLY A 78 -4.27 -10.82 8.87
N PHE A 79 -3.66 -12.00 8.97
CA PHE A 79 -2.25 -12.18 9.32
C PHE A 79 -1.31 -11.62 8.23
N LEU A 80 -1.55 -11.96 6.95
CA LEU A 80 -0.75 -11.43 5.83
C LEU A 80 -0.90 -9.91 5.70
N GLY A 81 -2.12 -9.40 5.84
CA GLY A 81 -2.39 -7.96 5.81
C GLY A 81 -1.66 -7.23 6.94
N ALA A 82 -1.72 -7.73 8.17
CA ALA A 82 -1.00 -7.16 9.30
C ALA A 82 0.52 -7.14 9.06
N GLY A 83 1.07 -8.19 8.40
CA GLY A 83 2.48 -8.25 8.02
C GLY A 83 2.94 -7.17 7.04
N THR A 84 2.01 -6.50 6.33
CA THR A 84 2.34 -5.38 5.43
C THR A 84 2.25 -4.01 6.11
N ILE A 85 1.73 -3.96 7.34
CA ILE A 85 1.57 -2.70 8.08
C ILE A 85 2.83 -2.44 8.89
N MET A 86 3.49 -1.34 8.58
CA MET A 86 4.70 -0.90 9.27
C MET A 86 4.45 0.41 10.00
N ILE A 87 4.90 0.48 11.24
CA ILE A 87 4.86 1.68 12.06
C ILE A 87 6.28 2.18 12.24
N GLN A 88 6.58 3.36 11.68
CA GLN A 88 7.88 4.00 11.82
C GLN A 88 7.70 5.43 12.31
N LYS A 89 8.26 5.78 13.46
CA LYS A 89 8.29 7.16 14.01
C LYS A 89 6.92 7.88 13.92
N GLN A 90 5.82 7.33 14.31
CA GLN A 90 4.45 7.90 14.23
C GLN A 90 3.79 7.88 12.82
N VAL A 91 4.44 7.35 11.80
CA VAL A 91 3.85 7.15 10.47
C VAL A 91 3.46 5.69 10.31
N VAL A 92 2.21 5.45 9.93
CA VAL A 92 1.70 4.11 9.62
C VAL A 92 1.64 3.94 8.11
N ARG A 93 2.36 2.94 7.58
CA ARG A 93 2.38 2.59 6.15
C ARG A 93 1.77 1.20 5.95
N GLY A 94 1.34 0.90 4.72
CA GLY A 94 0.85 -0.43 4.35
C GLY A 94 -0.64 -0.68 4.58
N LEU A 95 -1.42 0.24 5.19
CA LEU A 95 -2.86 0.04 5.44
C LEU A 95 -3.65 -0.22 4.16
N THR A 96 -3.45 0.58 3.12
CA THR A 96 -4.11 0.40 1.82
C THR A 96 -3.63 -0.88 1.14
N THR A 97 -2.38 -1.27 1.32
CA THR A 97 -1.81 -2.52 0.80
C THR A 97 -2.48 -3.73 1.47
N ALA A 98 -2.63 -3.70 2.80
CA ALA A 98 -3.34 -4.74 3.56
C ALA A 98 -4.79 -4.90 3.08
N ALA A 99 -5.51 -3.78 2.92
CA ALA A 99 -6.88 -3.78 2.38
C ALA A 99 -6.94 -4.32 0.95
N GLY A 100 -5.97 -3.95 0.09
CA GLY A 100 -5.86 -4.45 -1.29
C GLY A 100 -5.66 -5.96 -1.37
N LEU A 101 -4.80 -6.52 -0.52
CA LEU A 101 -4.59 -7.97 -0.42
C LEU A 101 -5.85 -8.69 0.05
N TRP A 102 -6.54 -8.12 1.04
CA TRP A 102 -7.80 -8.68 1.56
C TRP A 102 -8.90 -8.72 0.48
N VAL A 103 -9.07 -7.64 -0.27
CA VAL A 103 -10.02 -7.59 -1.41
C VAL A 103 -9.59 -8.56 -2.53
N THR A 104 -8.30 -8.69 -2.82
CA THR A 104 -7.82 -9.65 -3.83
C THR A 104 -8.14 -11.10 -3.43
N ALA A 105 -8.01 -11.43 -2.15
CA ALA A 105 -8.43 -12.75 -1.66
C ALA A 105 -9.94 -12.95 -1.81
N ALA A 106 -10.77 -11.95 -1.51
CA ALA A 106 -12.20 -12.02 -1.70
C ALA A 106 -12.56 -12.23 -3.19
N ILE A 107 -11.90 -11.53 -4.12
CA ILE A 107 -12.07 -11.73 -5.57
C ILE A 107 -11.70 -13.17 -5.95
N GLY A 108 -10.59 -13.69 -5.43
CA GLY A 108 -10.19 -15.09 -5.65
C GLY A 108 -11.25 -16.10 -5.19
N LEU A 109 -11.82 -15.92 -3.99
CA LEU A 109 -12.92 -16.75 -3.47
C LEU A 109 -14.16 -16.67 -4.37
N VAL A 110 -14.54 -15.48 -4.79
CA VAL A 110 -15.69 -15.23 -5.67
C VAL A 110 -15.53 -15.92 -7.03
N ILE A 111 -14.37 -15.77 -7.68
CA ILE A 111 -14.06 -16.43 -8.94
C ILE A 111 -13.99 -17.96 -8.77
N GLY A 112 -13.33 -18.44 -7.70
CA GLY A 112 -13.27 -19.85 -7.37
C GLY A 112 -14.64 -20.50 -7.17
N SER A 113 -15.61 -19.77 -6.63
CA SER A 113 -16.99 -20.22 -6.49
C SER A 113 -17.77 -20.27 -7.80
N GLY A 114 -17.28 -19.61 -8.87
CA GLY A 114 -17.92 -19.51 -10.18
C GLY A 114 -18.74 -18.23 -10.41
N MET A 115 -18.68 -17.25 -9.50
CA MET A 115 -19.37 -15.96 -9.64
C MET A 115 -18.49 -14.96 -10.41
N TYR A 116 -18.28 -15.22 -11.70
CA TYR A 116 -17.35 -14.49 -12.55
C TYR A 116 -17.66 -12.99 -12.66
N GLU A 117 -18.91 -12.65 -12.86
CA GLU A 117 -19.36 -11.25 -13.01
C GLU A 117 -19.03 -10.44 -11.77
N ILE A 118 -19.33 -10.98 -10.60
CA ILE A 118 -19.05 -10.30 -9.32
C ILE A 118 -17.54 -10.11 -9.11
N GLY A 119 -16.73 -11.10 -9.47
CA GLY A 119 -15.27 -10.99 -9.36
C GLY A 119 -14.68 -9.94 -10.31
N ILE A 120 -15.18 -9.88 -11.55
CA ILE A 120 -14.76 -8.88 -12.55
C ILE A 120 -15.18 -7.47 -12.10
N TYR A 121 -16.46 -7.28 -11.74
CA TYR A 121 -16.93 -5.98 -11.22
C TYR A 121 -16.22 -5.57 -9.93
N GLY A 122 -15.97 -6.51 -9.01
CA GLY A 122 -15.20 -6.26 -7.79
C GLY A 122 -13.78 -5.78 -8.09
N THR A 123 -13.12 -6.38 -9.08
CA THR A 123 -11.79 -5.95 -9.53
C THR A 123 -11.83 -4.54 -10.10
N LEU A 124 -12.80 -4.27 -11.00
CA LEU A 124 -12.95 -2.94 -11.61
C LEU A 124 -13.20 -1.87 -10.54
N MET A 125 -14.14 -2.13 -9.62
CA MET A 125 -14.42 -1.20 -8.53
C MET A 125 -13.20 -0.97 -7.62
N THR A 126 -12.43 -2.02 -7.35
CA THR A 126 -11.19 -1.90 -6.56
C THR A 126 -10.19 -0.97 -7.24
N LEU A 127 -9.96 -1.14 -8.55
CA LEU A 127 -9.06 -0.27 -9.32
C LEU A 127 -9.56 1.18 -9.37
N ILE A 128 -10.87 1.38 -9.55
CA ILE A 128 -11.47 2.72 -9.51
C ILE A 128 -11.24 3.37 -8.14
N VAL A 129 -11.52 2.67 -7.05
CA VAL A 129 -11.34 3.18 -5.69
C VAL A 129 -9.88 3.57 -5.45
N LEU A 130 -8.94 2.69 -5.79
CA LEU A 130 -7.51 2.93 -5.62
C LEU A 130 -7.03 4.17 -6.38
N GLU A 131 -7.52 4.37 -7.61
CA GLU A 131 -7.11 5.50 -8.45
C GLU A 131 -7.86 6.81 -8.09
N VAL A 132 -9.17 6.76 -7.93
CA VAL A 132 -9.99 7.96 -7.64
C VAL A 132 -9.62 8.56 -6.29
N PHE A 133 -9.51 7.74 -5.23
CA PHE A 133 -9.14 8.26 -3.91
C PHE A 133 -7.71 8.80 -3.89
N ARG A 134 -6.80 8.21 -4.66
CA ARG A 134 -5.45 8.73 -4.83
C ARG A 134 -5.47 10.13 -5.47
N GLN A 135 -6.19 10.28 -6.58
CA GLN A 135 -6.28 11.57 -7.26
C GLN A 135 -6.95 12.64 -6.38
N LEU A 136 -8.00 12.25 -5.67
CA LEU A 136 -8.70 13.13 -4.75
C LEU A 136 -7.80 13.55 -3.59
N SER A 137 -7.08 12.62 -2.98
CA SER A 137 -6.13 12.91 -1.91
C SER A 137 -5.03 13.86 -2.38
N ASN A 138 -4.41 13.59 -3.53
CA ASN A 138 -3.38 14.45 -4.09
C ASN A 138 -3.89 15.86 -4.41
N ARG A 139 -5.17 15.97 -4.82
CA ARG A 139 -5.78 17.27 -5.17
C ARG A 139 -6.20 18.07 -3.94
N LEU A 140 -6.64 17.41 -2.87
CA LEU A 140 -7.17 18.06 -1.66
C LEU A 140 -6.10 18.27 -0.59
N ILE A 141 -5.21 17.29 -0.40
CA ILE A 141 -4.25 17.26 0.71
C ILE A 141 -2.87 17.73 0.24
N GLY A 142 -2.54 17.53 -1.05
CA GLY A 142 -1.20 17.77 -1.61
C GLY A 142 -0.27 16.57 -1.44
N HIS A 143 1.00 16.78 -1.78
CA HIS A 143 2.05 15.76 -1.69
C HIS A 143 2.85 15.92 -0.41
N HIS A 144 2.97 14.85 0.37
CA HIS A 144 3.84 14.81 1.53
C HIS A 144 5.25 14.44 1.08
N HIS A 145 6.22 15.26 1.51
CA HIS A 145 7.64 15.01 1.31
C HIS A 145 8.35 15.03 2.66
N SER A 146 9.23 14.07 2.86
CA SER A 146 10.15 14.06 3.98
C SER A 146 11.49 14.62 3.51
N ILE A 147 11.94 15.69 4.14
CA ILE A 147 13.20 16.37 3.81
C ILE A 147 14.18 16.14 4.96
N ILE A 148 15.35 15.62 4.62
CA ILE A 148 16.46 15.44 5.55
C ILE A 148 17.55 16.43 5.15
N ILE A 149 17.96 17.28 6.09
CA ILE A 149 18.96 18.33 5.85
C ILE A 149 20.10 18.16 6.84
N GLN A 150 21.34 18.12 6.35
CA GLN A 150 22.52 18.23 7.19
C GLN A 150 23.00 19.67 7.15
N LEU A 151 23.09 20.29 8.32
CA LEU A 151 23.37 21.71 8.45
C LEU A 151 24.11 22.02 9.79
N VAL A 152 24.72 23.19 9.84
CA VAL A 152 25.30 23.72 11.10
C VAL A 152 24.13 24.14 12.03
N PRO A 153 24.21 23.86 13.35
CA PRO A 153 23.13 24.20 14.29
C PRO A 153 22.66 25.65 14.24
N ALA A 154 23.56 26.59 13.97
CA ALA A 154 23.25 28.02 13.83
C ALA A 154 22.28 28.30 12.64
N SER A 155 22.24 27.45 11.62
CA SER A 155 21.45 27.61 10.39
C SER A 155 20.02 27.07 10.50
N VAL A 156 19.66 26.40 11.59
CA VAL A 156 18.29 25.89 11.83
C VAL A 156 17.24 27.00 11.74
N SER A 157 17.53 28.15 12.33
CA SER A 157 16.62 29.32 12.26
C SER A 157 16.44 29.83 10.83
N GLY A 158 17.49 29.80 10.01
CA GLY A 158 17.45 30.17 8.60
C GLY A 158 16.52 29.25 7.78
N ILE A 159 16.59 27.94 8.02
CA ILE A 159 15.68 26.96 7.38
C ILE A 159 14.23 27.23 7.76
N LEU A 160 13.95 27.47 9.04
CA LEU A 160 12.60 27.76 9.52
C LEU A 160 12.04 29.04 8.88
N LEU A 161 12.86 30.08 8.76
CA LEU A 161 12.48 31.33 8.08
C LEU A 161 12.22 31.11 6.60
N ALA A 162 13.04 30.34 5.90
CA ALA A 162 12.84 29.98 4.50
C ALA A 162 11.51 29.23 4.29
N LEU A 163 11.20 28.25 5.15
CA LEU A 163 9.94 27.52 5.12
C LEU A 163 8.74 28.45 5.39
N GLN A 164 8.87 29.37 6.33
CA GLN A 164 7.82 30.35 6.64
C GLN A 164 7.56 31.31 5.47
N GLN A 165 8.61 31.78 4.79
CA GLN A 165 8.48 32.63 3.58
C GLN A 165 7.76 31.90 2.45
N MET A 166 8.00 30.59 2.29
CA MET A 166 7.33 29.73 1.33
C MET A 166 5.91 29.32 1.79
N ARG A 167 5.46 29.77 2.94
CA ARG A 167 4.18 29.39 3.59
C ARG A 167 4.04 27.87 3.78
N LEU A 168 5.14 27.18 3.97
CA LEU A 168 5.19 25.76 4.28
C LEU A 168 5.19 25.60 5.80
N LYS A 169 4.27 24.79 6.31
CA LYS A 169 4.25 24.42 7.73
C LYS A 169 4.84 23.02 7.86
N PRO A 170 5.97 22.84 8.57
CA PRO A 170 6.45 21.51 8.86
C PRO A 170 5.46 20.79 9.76
N GLY A 171 5.06 19.57 9.38
CA GLY A 171 4.16 18.73 10.18
C GLY A 171 4.88 18.09 11.34
N TYR A 172 6.08 17.57 11.07
CA TYR A 172 6.98 16.96 12.04
C TYR A 172 8.39 17.54 11.84
N LEU A 173 9.07 17.88 12.92
CA LEU A 173 10.41 18.42 12.86
C LEU A 173 11.24 17.78 13.98
N THR A 174 12.38 17.20 13.59
CA THR A 174 13.37 16.67 14.54
C THR A 174 14.73 17.22 14.17
N VAL A 175 15.50 17.62 15.18
CA VAL A 175 16.90 17.99 15.00
C VAL A 175 17.71 17.03 15.88
N ASN A 176 18.50 16.19 15.25
CA ASN A 176 19.39 15.24 15.91
C ASN A 176 20.85 15.72 15.74
N GLN A 177 21.59 15.81 16.80
CA GLN A 177 23.03 16.04 16.74
C GLN A 177 23.69 14.68 16.55
N HIS A 178 24.45 14.53 15.44
CA HIS A 178 25.10 13.28 15.07
C HIS A 178 26.46 13.28 15.71
N ASP A 179 26.89 12.75 16.70
CA ASP A 179 28.18 12.70 17.43
C ASP A 179 28.70 14.03 17.96
N ALA A 180 29.31 13.94 19.15
CA ALA A 180 29.93 15.08 19.84
C ALA A 180 31.13 15.70 19.08
N ASP A 181 31.65 15.02 18.05
CA ASP A 181 32.80 15.44 17.26
C ASP A 181 32.45 16.10 15.90
N THR A 182 31.19 16.09 15.48
CA THR A 182 30.75 16.76 14.23
C THR A 182 29.98 18.04 14.54
N GLU A 183 30.45 19.17 13.99
CA GLU A 183 29.76 20.46 14.06
C GLU A 183 28.45 20.49 13.28
N LEU A 184 27.98 19.35 12.74
CA LEU A 184 26.79 19.22 11.92
C LEU A 184 25.64 18.54 12.69
N CYS A 185 24.43 19.03 12.48
CA CYS A 185 23.19 18.38 12.92
C CYS A 185 22.37 17.91 11.71
N GLU A 186 21.59 16.83 11.91
CA GLU A 186 20.62 16.33 10.98
C GLU A 186 19.23 16.81 11.35
N MET A 187 18.61 17.61 10.47
CA MET A 187 17.25 18.09 10.60
C MET A 187 16.34 17.29 9.69
N SER A 188 15.39 16.58 10.26
CA SER A 188 14.35 15.85 9.54
C SER A 188 13.05 16.60 9.67
N LEU A 189 12.39 16.89 8.55
CA LEU A 189 11.11 17.59 8.55
C LEU A 189 10.18 17.04 7.47
N ASP A 190 8.90 16.97 7.80
CA ASP A 190 7.85 16.59 6.85
C ASP A 190 7.12 17.86 6.40
N VAL A 191 7.03 18.06 5.09
CA VAL A 191 6.28 19.17 4.50
C VAL A 191 5.22 18.67 3.54
N THR A 192 4.07 19.34 3.56
CA THR A 192 2.99 19.09 2.60
C THR A 192 3.00 20.20 1.58
N LEU A 193 3.30 19.86 0.33
CA LEU A 193 3.26 20.76 -0.81
C LEU A 193 1.87 20.80 -1.41
N ARG A 194 1.34 22.01 -1.63
CA ARG A 194 0.08 22.20 -2.35
C ARG A 194 0.28 21.88 -3.84
N PRO A 195 -0.78 21.52 -4.59
CA PRO A 195 -0.69 21.09 -6.00
C PRO A 195 0.00 22.08 -6.97
N LYS A 196 0.21 23.33 -6.55
CA LYS A 196 0.87 24.38 -7.36
C LYS A 196 2.30 24.69 -6.90
N GLN A 197 2.80 24.04 -5.87
CA GLN A 197 4.14 24.26 -5.35
C GLN A 197 5.08 23.20 -5.92
N ASP A 198 6.21 23.64 -6.49
CA ASP A 198 7.22 22.74 -7.02
C ASP A 198 8.27 22.43 -5.93
N ILE A 199 8.55 21.17 -5.76
CA ILE A 199 9.58 20.68 -4.83
C ILE A 199 10.96 21.23 -5.21
N SER A 200 11.20 21.49 -6.51
CA SER A 200 12.45 22.04 -7.01
C SER A 200 12.70 23.45 -6.49
N GLU A 201 11.65 24.26 -6.35
CA GLU A 201 11.75 25.62 -5.79
C GLU A 201 12.09 25.53 -4.29
N VAL A 202 11.48 24.58 -3.57
CA VAL A 202 11.78 24.35 -2.16
C VAL A 202 13.25 23.95 -1.98
N TYR A 203 13.72 22.98 -2.80
CA TYR A 203 15.12 22.55 -2.78
C TYR A 203 16.09 23.72 -3.00
N GLN A 204 15.86 24.53 -4.05
CA GLN A 204 16.74 25.66 -4.37
C GLN A 204 16.80 26.69 -3.24
N ARG A 205 15.66 27.00 -2.62
CA ARG A 205 15.60 27.97 -1.52
C ARG A 205 16.29 27.45 -0.26
N LEU A 206 16.12 26.16 0.05
CA LEU A 206 16.78 25.54 1.21
C LEU A 206 18.28 25.45 0.99
N GLN A 207 18.75 25.22 -0.24
CA GLN A 207 20.17 25.17 -0.58
C GLN A 207 20.85 26.54 -0.47
N GLN A 208 20.11 27.64 -0.61
CA GLN A 208 20.66 29.01 -0.47
C GLN A 208 20.89 29.42 0.99
N VAL A 209 20.41 28.65 1.96
CA VAL A 209 20.63 28.95 3.37
C VAL A 209 22.09 28.61 3.72
N GLU A 210 22.81 29.59 4.26
CA GLU A 210 24.20 29.43 4.67
C GLU A 210 24.35 28.35 5.74
N GLY A 211 25.33 27.46 5.57
CA GLY A 211 25.59 26.35 6.50
C GLY A 211 24.77 25.07 6.23
N VAL A 212 24.06 25.00 5.09
CA VAL A 212 23.46 23.76 4.58
C VAL A 212 24.50 22.99 3.77
N HIS A 213 24.74 21.72 4.14
CA HIS A 213 25.72 20.86 3.48
C HIS A 213 25.10 19.80 2.59
N PHE A 214 23.96 19.25 2.99
CA PHE A 214 23.29 18.19 2.25
C PHE A 214 21.77 18.27 2.42
N ILE A 215 21.03 17.99 1.35
CA ILE A 215 19.55 17.91 1.35
C ILE A 215 19.15 16.63 0.63
N ASP A 216 18.40 15.75 1.30
CA ASP A 216 17.74 14.57 0.74
C ASP A 216 16.22 14.77 0.83
N ILE A 217 15.52 14.61 -0.28
CA ILE A 217 14.06 14.75 -0.36
C ILE A 217 13.46 13.42 -0.81
N ARG A 218 12.55 12.89 0.01
CA ARG A 218 11.87 11.60 -0.24
C ARG A 218 10.37 11.74 -0.34
#